data_f370614fded2e28c2b5bbe8a54d077b4
#
_entry.id   f370614fded2e28c2b5bbe8a54d077b4
#
_cell.length_a   1.000
_cell.length_b   1.000
_cell.length_c   1.000
_cell.angle_alpha   90.00
_cell.angle_beta   90.00
_cell.angle_gamma   90.00
#
_symmetry.space_group_name_H-M   'P 1'
#
loop_
_entity.id
_entity.type
_entity.pdbx_description
1 polymer ?
#
loop_
_entity_poly.entity_id
_entity_poly.type
_entity_poly.pdbx_seq_one_letter_code
_entity_poly.pdbx_strand_id
1 'polypeptide(L)'
;MEQNLKKSVVITFANQKGGVGKTTLCTLFANYLAAKGKSLLVVDCDGQQTIYEKRKGDMKSFPDMEIPYNIQPFNISNIEHVKNLMNHIQTMDGVILIDAPGSLSQKGLIPLFISTDFFVCPYQFEQTSIKSTVTFVLFVRKLKEKVEQMKSEIFFVVNRHDKRVGTKEELERWSKTEKGFRNYGYVTPRVEQAMNMQRYNTLSLIANQDKIVGPAFDYIYKTIFENELEKETNSEDDEK
;
A
#
# COMPACT_ATOMS: atom_id res chain seq x y z
N MET A 1 -6.22 -5.34 32.97
CA MET A 1 -6.69 -5.15 31.58
C MET A 1 -5.53 -5.50 30.70
N GLU A 2 -5.53 -6.68 30.08
CA GLU A 2 -4.52 -7.03 29.08
C GLU A 2 -4.66 -6.01 27.95
N GLN A 3 -3.60 -5.25 27.71
CA GLN A 3 -3.48 -4.46 26.49
C GLN A 3 -3.52 -5.47 25.32
N ASN A 4 -4.62 -5.44 24.54
CA ASN A 4 -4.70 -6.18 23.28
C ASN A 4 -3.59 -5.63 22.38
N LEU A 5 -2.43 -6.27 22.41
CA LEU A 5 -1.32 -5.94 21.53
C LEU A 5 -1.82 -6.12 20.09
N LYS A 6 -1.72 -5.07 19.30
CA LYS A 6 -2.05 -5.11 17.88
C LYS A 6 -1.22 -6.19 17.20
N LYS A 7 -1.89 -7.18 16.61
CA LYS A 7 -1.24 -8.35 16.01
C LYS A 7 -1.03 -8.21 14.50
N SER A 8 -1.86 -7.39 13.83
CA SER A 8 -1.77 -7.18 12.38
C SER A 8 -1.02 -5.92 12.00
N VAL A 9 -0.31 -5.99 10.87
CA VAL A 9 0.25 -4.80 10.18
C VAL A 9 -0.72 -4.39 9.07
N VAL A 10 -1.26 -3.17 9.14
CA VAL A 10 -2.23 -2.63 8.18
C VAL A 10 -1.52 -1.70 7.19
N ILE A 11 -1.51 -2.09 5.91
CA ILE A 11 -0.87 -1.35 4.82
C ILE A 11 -1.95 -0.91 3.83
N THR A 12 -2.15 0.39 3.66
CA THR A 12 -3.19 0.95 2.79
C THR A 12 -2.59 1.56 1.52
N PHE A 13 -3.01 1.07 0.36
CA PHE A 13 -2.69 1.66 -0.94
C PHE A 13 -3.65 2.82 -1.20
N ALA A 14 -3.17 4.06 -1.10
CA ALA A 14 -4.00 5.25 -1.18
C ALA A 14 -3.35 6.41 -1.95
N ASN A 15 -4.14 7.10 -2.73
CA ASN A 15 -3.85 8.42 -3.32
C ASN A 15 -5.18 8.99 -3.85
N GLN A 16 -5.33 10.30 -3.85
CA GLN A 16 -6.52 10.97 -4.39
C GLN A 16 -6.65 10.83 -5.92
N LYS A 17 -5.55 10.59 -6.64
CA LYS A 17 -5.57 10.45 -8.10
C LYS A 17 -6.00 9.05 -8.53
N GLY A 18 -6.99 8.97 -9.42
CA GLY A 18 -7.34 7.76 -10.15
C GLY A 18 -6.25 7.37 -11.17
N GLY A 19 -6.10 6.07 -11.45
CA GLY A 19 -5.21 5.57 -12.49
C GLY A 19 -3.70 5.55 -12.18
N VAL A 20 -3.26 5.97 -10.98
CA VAL A 20 -1.84 5.95 -10.59
C VAL A 20 -1.32 4.54 -10.27
N GLY A 21 -2.19 3.54 -10.20
CA GLY A 21 -1.82 2.13 -10.02
C GLY A 21 -1.97 1.58 -8.61
N LYS A 22 -2.81 2.19 -7.74
CA LYS A 22 -3.11 1.67 -6.39
C LYS A 22 -3.47 0.19 -6.41
N THR A 23 -4.55 -0.15 -7.07
CA THR A 23 -5.09 -1.51 -7.21
C THR A 23 -4.08 -2.51 -7.78
N THR A 24 -3.37 -2.10 -8.84
CA THR A 24 -2.33 -2.95 -9.47
C THR A 24 -1.18 -3.22 -8.52
N LEU A 25 -0.63 -2.19 -7.88
CA LEU A 25 0.48 -2.35 -6.95
C LEU A 25 0.05 -3.07 -5.66
N CYS A 26 -1.18 -2.84 -5.17
CA CYS A 26 -1.74 -3.59 -4.05
C CYS A 26 -1.78 -5.09 -4.35
N THR A 27 -2.31 -5.47 -5.52
CA THR A 27 -2.38 -6.89 -5.93
C THR A 27 -1.00 -7.50 -6.10
N LEU A 28 -0.07 -6.81 -6.76
CA LEU A 28 1.29 -7.30 -6.96
C LEU A 28 2.06 -7.40 -5.63
N PHE A 29 1.84 -6.47 -4.70
CA PHE A 29 2.44 -6.53 -3.37
C PHE A 29 1.85 -7.67 -2.53
N ALA A 30 0.55 -7.96 -2.67
CA ALA A 30 -0.06 -9.14 -2.06
C ALA A 30 0.59 -10.44 -2.57
N ASN A 31 0.78 -10.57 -3.88
CA ASN A 31 1.48 -11.70 -4.47
C ASN A 31 2.95 -11.80 -4.00
N TYR A 32 3.64 -10.65 -3.88
CA TYR A 32 5.00 -10.58 -3.37
C TYR A 32 5.09 -11.06 -1.90
N LEU A 33 4.19 -10.58 -1.04
CA LEU A 33 4.16 -10.99 0.37
C LEU A 33 3.80 -12.47 0.53
N ALA A 34 2.86 -12.99 -0.25
CA ALA A 34 2.51 -14.40 -0.27
C ALA A 34 3.72 -15.27 -0.69
N ALA A 35 4.47 -14.85 -1.72
CA ALA A 35 5.70 -15.53 -2.13
C ALA A 35 6.81 -15.49 -1.05
N LYS A 36 6.78 -14.49 -0.14
CA LYS A 36 7.64 -14.42 1.06
C LYS A 36 7.08 -15.21 2.25
N GLY A 37 5.98 -15.96 2.08
CA GLY A 37 5.37 -16.78 3.14
C GLY A 37 4.59 -15.99 4.19
N LYS A 38 4.26 -14.71 3.94
CA LYS A 38 3.44 -13.94 4.86
C LYS A 38 1.97 -14.34 4.77
N SER A 39 1.33 -14.53 5.92
CA SER A 39 -0.13 -14.63 6.01
C SER A 39 -0.73 -13.25 5.78
N LEU A 40 -1.68 -13.11 4.85
CA LEU A 40 -2.28 -11.81 4.52
C LEU A 40 -3.74 -11.90 4.10
N LEU A 41 -4.44 -10.79 4.30
CA LEU A 41 -5.78 -10.51 3.80
C LEU A 41 -5.74 -9.23 2.95
N VAL A 42 -6.38 -9.25 1.78
CA VAL A 42 -6.63 -8.05 0.99
C VAL A 42 -8.06 -7.59 1.20
N VAL A 43 -8.25 -6.33 1.60
CA VAL A 43 -9.57 -5.69 1.69
C VAL A 43 -9.73 -4.72 0.52
N ASP A 44 -10.62 -5.06 -0.40
CA ASP A 44 -10.91 -4.26 -1.59
C ASP A 44 -12.01 -3.25 -1.26
N CYS A 45 -11.62 -2.00 -0.97
CA CYS A 45 -12.51 -0.91 -0.58
C CYS A 45 -12.87 0.01 -1.74
N ASP A 46 -12.35 -0.22 -2.96
CA ASP A 46 -12.80 0.54 -4.13
C ASP A 46 -14.20 0.10 -4.55
N GLY A 47 -15.06 1.04 -4.91
CA GLY A 47 -16.43 0.74 -5.31
C GLY A 47 -16.55 -0.14 -6.56
N GLN A 48 -15.48 -0.23 -7.36
CA GLN A 48 -15.42 -1.13 -8.53
C GLN A 48 -15.06 -2.57 -8.15
N GLN A 49 -14.55 -2.82 -6.93
CA GLN A 49 -14.13 -4.14 -6.44
C GLN A 49 -13.22 -4.90 -7.43
N THR A 50 -12.28 -4.17 -8.02
CA THR A 50 -11.46 -4.65 -9.14
C THR A 50 -10.62 -5.86 -8.77
N ILE A 51 -10.04 -5.89 -7.55
CA ILE A 51 -9.20 -7.02 -7.11
C ILE A 51 -10.06 -8.27 -6.89
N TYR A 52 -11.23 -8.08 -6.26
CA TYR A 52 -12.16 -9.18 -5.97
C TYR A 52 -12.72 -9.81 -7.26
N GLU A 53 -13.20 -9.00 -8.19
CA GLU A 53 -13.71 -9.50 -9.47
C GLU A 53 -12.61 -10.15 -10.32
N LYS A 54 -11.39 -9.58 -10.27
CA LYS A 54 -10.23 -10.17 -10.94
C LYS A 54 -9.90 -11.55 -10.38
N ARG A 55 -9.94 -11.78 -9.05
CA ARG A 55 -9.73 -13.09 -8.44
C ARG A 55 -10.71 -14.13 -8.98
N LYS A 56 -11.97 -13.79 -9.14
CA LYS A 56 -12.98 -14.70 -9.72
C LYS A 56 -12.61 -15.11 -11.16
N GLY A 57 -12.12 -14.16 -11.96
CA GLY A 57 -11.65 -14.42 -13.31
C GLY A 57 -10.39 -15.29 -13.34
N ASP A 58 -9.42 -14.97 -12.49
CA ASP A 58 -8.15 -15.71 -12.39
C ASP A 58 -8.37 -17.16 -11.96
N MET A 59 -9.25 -17.42 -10.98
CA MET A 59 -9.60 -18.77 -10.55
C MET A 59 -10.25 -19.61 -11.65
N LYS A 60 -11.03 -18.98 -12.53
CA LYS A 60 -11.59 -19.68 -13.71
C LYS A 60 -10.54 -19.97 -14.77
N SER A 61 -9.56 -19.07 -14.91
CA SER A 61 -8.49 -19.21 -15.91
C SER A 61 -7.38 -20.18 -15.45
N PHE A 62 -7.20 -20.31 -14.13
CA PHE A 62 -6.15 -21.13 -13.50
C PHE A 62 -6.75 -21.98 -12.36
N PRO A 63 -7.63 -22.96 -12.68
CA PRO A 63 -8.39 -23.71 -11.68
C PRO A 63 -7.52 -24.58 -10.75
N ASP A 64 -6.31 -24.97 -11.21
CA ASP A 64 -5.39 -25.82 -10.46
C ASP A 64 -4.40 -25.02 -9.58
N MET A 65 -4.43 -23.69 -9.64
CA MET A 65 -3.55 -22.86 -8.80
C MET A 65 -4.12 -22.71 -7.39
N GLU A 66 -3.25 -22.86 -6.40
CA GLU A 66 -3.61 -22.58 -5.01
C GLU A 66 -3.94 -21.10 -4.81
N ILE A 67 -4.88 -20.82 -3.90
CA ILE A 67 -5.26 -19.46 -3.50
C ILE A 67 -4.26 -18.99 -2.43
N PRO A 68 -3.36 -18.05 -2.75
CA PRO A 68 -2.27 -17.66 -1.85
C PRO A 68 -2.73 -16.79 -0.66
N TYR A 69 -3.87 -16.10 -0.78
CA TYR A 69 -4.45 -15.24 0.25
C TYR A 69 -5.92 -14.94 -0.05
N ASN A 70 -6.65 -14.53 0.97
CA ASN A 70 -8.05 -14.13 0.85
C ASN A 70 -8.20 -12.68 0.36
N ILE A 71 -9.29 -12.41 -0.37
CA ILE A 71 -9.69 -11.07 -0.81
C ILE A 71 -11.12 -10.83 -0.35
N GLN A 72 -11.34 -9.77 0.44
CA GLN A 72 -12.64 -9.37 0.96
C GLN A 72 -13.06 -8.05 0.37
N PRO A 73 -14.14 -7.98 -0.45
CA PRO A 73 -14.70 -6.71 -0.87
C PRO A 73 -15.40 -6.04 0.32
N PHE A 74 -15.24 -4.73 0.45
CA PHE A 74 -15.81 -4.01 1.57
C PHE A 74 -16.29 -2.61 1.18
N ASN A 75 -17.53 -2.27 1.55
CA ASN A 75 -18.11 -0.95 1.29
C ASN A 75 -17.88 -0.01 2.48
N ILE A 76 -17.17 1.09 2.22
CA ILE A 76 -16.79 2.09 3.23
C ILE A 76 -17.79 3.25 3.37
N SER A 77 -19.00 3.16 2.82
CA SER A 77 -20.01 4.22 2.94
C SER A 77 -20.54 4.39 4.37
N ASN A 78 -20.58 3.31 5.15
CA ASN A 78 -21.01 3.32 6.54
C ASN A 78 -19.82 3.34 7.51
N ILE A 79 -19.71 4.43 8.29
CA ILE A 79 -18.60 4.65 9.24
C ILE A 79 -18.53 3.57 10.31
N GLU A 80 -19.68 3.16 10.89
CA GLU A 80 -19.70 2.17 11.97
C GLU A 80 -19.28 0.79 11.47
N HIS A 81 -19.67 0.41 10.25
CA HIS A 81 -19.20 -0.83 9.65
C HIS A 81 -17.68 -0.80 9.45
N VAL A 82 -17.12 0.34 9.02
CA VAL A 82 -15.66 0.48 8.87
C VAL A 82 -14.95 0.39 10.23
N LYS A 83 -15.46 1.04 11.27
CA LYS A 83 -14.89 0.93 12.61
C LYS A 83 -14.90 -0.52 13.13
N ASN A 84 -16.02 -1.23 12.94
CA ASN A 84 -16.12 -2.63 13.33
C ASN A 84 -15.14 -3.51 12.57
N LEU A 85 -14.98 -3.30 11.25
CA LEU A 85 -13.97 -3.98 10.45
C LEU A 85 -12.57 -3.71 10.98
N MET A 86 -12.21 -2.45 11.21
CA MET A 86 -10.87 -2.09 11.67
C MET A 86 -10.56 -2.63 13.07
N ASN A 87 -11.53 -2.63 13.98
CA ASN A 87 -11.39 -3.26 15.28
C ASN A 87 -11.15 -4.78 15.16
N HIS A 88 -11.88 -5.45 14.25
CA HIS A 88 -11.67 -6.88 14.01
C HIS A 88 -10.30 -7.16 13.39
N ILE A 89 -9.90 -6.39 12.38
CA ILE A 89 -8.59 -6.51 11.70
C ILE A 89 -7.44 -6.40 12.71
N GLN A 90 -7.52 -5.48 13.67
CA GLN A 90 -6.47 -5.30 14.69
C GLN A 90 -6.26 -6.51 15.59
N THR A 91 -7.24 -7.41 15.69
CA THR A 91 -7.13 -8.67 16.46
C THR A 91 -6.61 -9.85 15.63
N MET A 92 -6.50 -9.70 14.30
CA MET A 92 -5.99 -10.74 13.40
C MET A 92 -4.47 -10.77 13.41
N ASP A 93 -3.90 -11.95 13.20
CA ASP A 93 -2.45 -12.09 12.93
C ASP A 93 -2.16 -11.88 11.44
N GLY A 94 -1.00 -11.30 11.12
CA GLY A 94 -0.51 -11.18 9.76
C GLY A 94 -0.60 -9.79 9.16
N VAL A 95 -0.64 -9.71 7.83
CA VAL A 95 -0.63 -8.46 7.07
C VAL A 95 -1.99 -8.19 6.45
N ILE A 96 -2.50 -6.99 6.63
CA ILE A 96 -3.75 -6.55 6.01
C ILE A 96 -3.41 -5.51 4.95
N LEU A 97 -3.70 -5.82 3.70
CA LEU A 97 -3.58 -4.86 2.60
C LEU A 97 -4.95 -4.27 2.29
N ILE A 98 -5.01 -2.95 2.19
CA ILE A 98 -6.26 -2.24 1.86
C ILE A 98 -6.07 -1.49 0.54
N ASP A 99 -6.90 -1.80 -0.46
CA ASP A 99 -7.01 -0.99 -1.68
C ASP A 99 -8.07 0.09 -1.46
N ALA A 100 -7.62 1.32 -1.23
CA ALA A 100 -8.50 2.44 -0.94
C ALA A 100 -9.03 3.10 -2.23
N PRO A 101 -10.28 3.62 -2.22
CA PRO A 101 -10.83 4.35 -3.36
C PRO A 101 -10.03 5.60 -3.70
N GLY A 102 -10.16 6.07 -4.95
CA GLY A 102 -9.45 7.25 -5.43
C GLY A 102 -10.00 8.59 -4.91
N SER A 103 -11.12 8.61 -4.20
CA SER A 103 -11.73 9.83 -3.67
C SER A 103 -11.57 9.92 -2.15
N LEU A 104 -11.10 11.06 -1.65
CA LEU A 104 -10.99 11.34 -0.22
C LEU A 104 -12.32 11.83 0.42
N SER A 105 -13.42 11.89 -0.34
CA SER A 105 -14.70 12.43 0.13
C SER A 105 -15.53 11.42 0.94
N GLN A 106 -15.21 10.13 0.89
CA GLN A 106 -15.97 9.10 1.59
C GLN A 106 -15.68 9.14 3.08
N LYS A 107 -16.74 9.27 3.89
CA LYS A 107 -16.62 9.40 5.36
C LYS A 107 -15.95 8.20 6.04
N GLY A 108 -16.12 7.01 5.51
CA GLY A 108 -15.49 5.79 6.03
C GLY A 108 -13.97 5.72 5.85
N LEU A 109 -13.36 6.60 5.01
CA LEU A 109 -11.91 6.68 4.91
C LEU A 109 -11.23 7.14 6.20
N ILE A 110 -11.89 7.97 7.00
CA ILE A 110 -11.30 8.50 8.23
C ILE A 110 -10.96 7.37 9.22
N PRO A 111 -11.92 6.52 9.68
CA PRO A 111 -11.59 5.42 10.58
C PRO A 111 -10.63 4.40 9.96
N LEU A 112 -10.71 4.16 8.64
CA LEU A 112 -9.78 3.30 7.94
C LEU A 112 -8.35 3.84 8.00
N PHE A 113 -8.16 5.14 7.70
CA PHE A 113 -6.84 5.77 7.71
C PHE A 113 -6.24 5.91 9.11
N ILE A 114 -7.07 6.15 10.13
CA ILE A 114 -6.63 6.19 11.53
C ILE A 114 -6.02 4.85 11.97
N SER A 115 -6.55 3.75 11.46
CA SER A 115 -6.10 2.39 11.80
C SER A 115 -4.99 1.86 10.88
N THR A 116 -4.55 2.65 9.90
CA THR A 116 -3.46 2.30 8.97
C THR A 116 -2.10 2.53 9.62
N ASP A 117 -1.19 1.56 9.52
CA ASP A 117 0.21 1.71 9.95
C ASP A 117 1.07 2.32 8.86
N PHE A 118 0.89 1.84 7.63
CA PHE A 118 1.68 2.28 6.50
C PHE A 118 0.80 2.59 5.30
N PHE A 119 1.00 3.76 4.71
CA PHE A 119 0.42 4.08 3.43
C PHE A 119 1.43 3.80 2.31
N VAL A 120 0.99 3.10 1.28
CA VAL A 120 1.70 3.06 -0.01
C VAL A 120 0.98 4.02 -0.95
N CYS A 121 1.67 5.09 -1.34
CA CYS A 121 1.13 6.17 -2.14
C CYS A 121 1.78 6.18 -3.53
N PRO A 122 1.20 5.46 -4.52
CA PRO A 122 1.70 5.51 -5.89
C PRO A 122 1.40 6.86 -6.53
N TYR A 123 2.36 7.39 -7.29
CA TYR A 123 2.19 8.60 -8.07
C TYR A 123 3.03 8.57 -9.36
N GLN A 124 2.80 9.53 -10.24
CA GLN A 124 3.56 9.72 -11.48
C GLN A 124 4.14 11.14 -11.50
N PHE A 125 5.19 11.36 -12.28
CA PHE A 125 5.78 12.69 -12.45
C PHE A 125 4.93 13.64 -13.31
N GLU A 126 3.65 13.40 -13.40
CA GLU A 126 2.66 14.28 -13.99
C GLU A 126 2.20 15.31 -12.97
N GLN A 127 2.03 16.56 -13.36
CA GLN A 127 1.70 17.67 -12.48
C GLN A 127 0.41 17.43 -11.67
N THR A 128 -0.62 16.86 -12.30
CA THR A 128 -1.91 16.57 -11.64
C THR A 128 -1.75 15.45 -10.61
N SER A 129 -0.90 14.46 -10.89
CA SER A 129 -0.58 13.37 -9.97
C SER A 129 0.18 13.89 -8.74
N ILE A 130 1.18 14.74 -8.95
CA ILE A 130 1.94 15.35 -7.85
C ILE A 130 1.03 16.21 -6.97
N LYS A 131 0.15 17.06 -7.56
CA LYS A 131 -0.82 17.87 -6.79
C LYS A 131 -1.76 17.01 -5.96
N SER A 132 -2.28 15.92 -6.52
CA SER A 132 -3.16 14.98 -5.80
C SER A 132 -2.42 14.27 -4.67
N THR A 133 -1.15 13.91 -4.88
CA THR A 133 -0.31 13.32 -3.84
C THR A 133 -0.06 14.31 -2.69
N VAL A 134 0.21 15.57 -2.99
CA VAL A 134 0.33 16.62 -1.97
C VAL A 134 -0.97 16.78 -1.18
N THR A 135 -2.13 16.79 -1.86
CA THR A 135 -3.44 16.85 -1.18
C THR A 135 -3.64 15.65 -0.25
N PHE A 136 -3.28 14.45 -0.69
CA PHE A 136 -3.32 13.23 0.14
C PHE A 136 -2.43 13.37 1.38
N VAL A 137 -1.18 13.80 1.21
CA VAL A 137 -0.23 14.02 2.33
C VAL A 137 -0.80 15.02 3.35
N LEU A 138 -1.33 16.15 2.87
CA LEU A 138 -1.94 17.16 3.75
C LEU A 138 -3.17 16.62 4.49
N PHE A 139 -3.95 15.77 3.84
CA PHE A 139 -5.08 15.10 4.48
C PHE A 139 -4.63 14.16 5.60
N VAL A 140 -3.67 13.28 5.33
CA VAL A 140 -3.10 12.36 6.34
C VAL A 140 -2.48 13.15 7.50
N ARG A 141 -1.73 14.21 7.20
CA ARG A 141 -1.12 15.07 8.22
C ARG A 141 -2.19 15.71 9.14
N LYS A 142 -3.27 16.26 8.57
CA LYS A 142 -4.39 16.80 9.36
C LYS A 142 -5.06 15.76 10.24
N LEU A 143 -5.14 14.51 9.80
CA LEU A 143 -5.64 13.42 10.64
C LEU A 143 -4.68 13.15 11.81
N LYS A 144 -3.37 13.05 11.56
CA LYS A 144 -2.36 12.85 12.61
C LYS A 144 -2.35 13.97 13.64
N GLU A 145 -2.56 15.22 13.23
CA GLU A 145 -2.68 16.37 14.13
C GLU A 145 -3.92 16.29 15.06
N LYS A 146 -4.98 15.59 14.62
CA LYS A 146 -6.24 15.43 15.37
C LYS A 146 -6.33 14.14 16.18
N VAL A 147 -5.56 13.14 15.80
CA VAL A 147 -5.59 11.79 16.38
C VAL A 147 -4.17 11.41 16.80
N GLU A 148 -3.85 11.65 18.06
CA GLU A 148 -2.51 11.47 18.62
C GLU A 148 -1.97 10.05 18.46
N GLN A 149 -2.85 9.03 18.49
CA GLN A 149 -2.49 7.63 18.33
C GLN A 149 -2.11 7.25 16.90
N MET A 150 -2.42 8.10 15.90
CA MET A 150 -2.13 7.83 14.49
C MET A 150 -0.65 8.05 14.17
N LYS A 151 0.14 6.97 14.16
CA LYS A 151 1.58 7.00 13.90
C LYS A 151 1.97 6.53 12.49
N SER A 152 1.00 6.47 11.57
CA SER A 152 1.20 5.93 10.23
C SER A 152 2.35 6.60 9.47
N GLU A 153 3.08 5.82 8.67
CA GLU A 153 4.13 6.30 7.78
C GLU A 153 3.72 6.17 6.30
N ILE A 154 4.37 6.90 5.41
CA ILE A 154 4.00 6.94 3.99
C ILE A 154 5.19 6.48 3.15
N PHE A 155 4.96 5.49 2.27
CA PHE A 155 5.86 5.12 1.19
C PHE A 155 5.38 5.76 -0.11
N PHE A 156 6.19 6.64 -0.67
CA PHE A 156 5.95 7.25 -1.98
C PHE A 156 6.56 6.38 -3.07
N VAL A 157 5.72 5.88 -3.97
CA VAL A 157 6.14 5.00 -5.06
C VAL A 157 5.93 5.72 -6.40
N VAL A 158 7.02 6.14 -7.05
CA VAL A 158 6.94 6.60 -8.44
C VAL A 158 6.58 5.40 -9.30
N ASN A 159 5.40 5.41 -9.90
CA ASN A 159 4.89 4.32 -10.72
C ASN A 159 4.85 4.71 -12.20
N ARG A 160 4.98 3.73 -13.08
CA ARG A 160 5.01 3.90 -14.55
C ARG A 160 6.10 4.87 -15.01
N HIS A 161 7.27 4.79 -14.39
CA HIS A 161 8.41 5.61 -14.78
C HIS A 161 9.00 5.12 -16.11
N ASP A 162 9.00 5.97 -17.13
CA ASP A 162 9.70 5.69 -18.38
C ASP A 162 11.10 6.36 -18.36
N LYS A 163 12.14 5.55 -18.29
CA LYS A 163 13.55 6.02 -18.26
C LYS A 163 14.00 6.73 -19.53
N ARG A 164 13.25 6.55 -20.62
CA ARG A 164 13.58 7.16 -21.93
C ARG A 164 13.03 8.58 -22.05
N VAL A 165 12.18 9.00 -21.14
CA VAL A 165 11.47 10.28 -21.15
C VAL A 165 12.06 11.20 -20.09
N GLY A 166 12.18 12.46 -20.43
CA GLY A 166 12.57 13.54 -19.53
C GLY A 166 13.72 14.38 -20.08
N THR A 167 13.49 15.70 -20.20
CA THR A 167 14.55 16.68 -20.41
C THR A 167 15.37 16.85 -19.13
N LYS A 168 16.52 17.51 -19.22
CA LYS A 168 17.36 17.79 -18.03
C LYS A 168 16.58 18.54 -16.95
N GLU A 169 15.78 19.53 -17.34
CA GLU A 169 14.95 20.32 -16.43
C GLU A 169 13.84 19.48 -15.78
N GLU A 170 13.27 18.52 -16.51
CA GLU A 170 12.27 17.59 -15.96
C GLU A 170 12.91 16.65 -14.95
N LEU A 171 14.06 16.09 -15.23
CA LEU A 171 14.80 15.21 -14.32
C LEU A 171 15.18 15.95 -13.03
N GLU A 172 15.59 17.22 -13.11
CA GLU A 172 15.86 18.06 -11.94
C GLU A 172 14.58 18.32 -11.11
N ARG A 173 13.45 18.60 -11.77
CA ARG A 173 12.13 18.77 -11.10
C ARG A 173 11.69 17.49 -10.40
N TRP A 174 11.86 16.33 -11.04
CA TRP A 174 11.52 15.03 -10.45
C TRP A 174 12.36 14.74 -9.21
N SER A 175 13.67 15.00 -9.30
CA SER A 175 14.58 14.87 -8.14
C SER A 175 14.18 15.80 -7.00
N LYS A 176 13.80 17.05 -7.28
CA LYS A 176 13.29 17.99 -6.27
C LYS A 176 11.98 17.51 -5.64
N THR A 177 11.08 16.92 -6.44
CA THR A 177 9.82 16.35 -5.96
C THR A 177 10.07 15.19 -4.99
N GLU A 178 10.94 14.24 -5.36
CA GLU A 178 11.31 13.13 -4.48
C GLU A 178 11.96 13.61 -3.19
N LYS A 179 12.88 14.60 -3.26
CA LYS A 179 13.48 15.21 -2.07
C LYS A 179 12.43 15.87 -1.19
N GLY A 180 11.43 16.55 -1.78
CA GLY A 180 10.32 17.13 -1.05
C GLY A 180 9.48 16.08 -0.30
N PHE A 181 9.16 14.97 -0.95
CA PHE A 181 8.39 13.89 -0.33
C PHE A 181 9.14 13.15 0.79
N ARG A 182 10.48 13.10 0.78
CA ARG A 182 11.28 12.53 1.88
C ARG A 182 11.06 13.25 3.22
N ASN A 183 10.58 14.48 3.22
CA ASN A 183 10.20 15.18 4.45
C ASN A 183 8.90 14.67 5.08
N TYR A 184 8.15 13.83 4.36
CA TYR A 184 6.84 13.31 4.77
C TYR A 184 6.78 11.78 4.86
N GLY A 185 7.84 11.08 4.44
CA GLY A 185 7.91 9.63 4.47
C GLY A 185 9.04 9.07 3.61
N TYR A 186 8.97 7.80 3.33
CA TYR A 186 9.97 7.08 2.54
C TYR A 186 9.70 7.23 1.05
N VAL A 187 10.73 7.46 0.25
CA VAL A 187 10.65 7.42 -1.21
C VAL A 187 11.35 6.15 -1.68
N THR A 188 10.59 5.25 -2.26
CA THR A 188 11.08 3.94 -2.73
C THR A 188 11.85 4.07 -4.06
N PRO A 189 12.60 3.04 -4.47
CA PRO A 189 12.98 2.88 -5.87
C PRO A 189 11.77 3.03 -6.81
N ARG A 190 12.01 3.55 -8.01
CA ARG A 190 10.95 3.79 -8.99
C ARG A 190 10.48 2.49 -9.63
N VAL A 191 9.18 2.37 -9.86
CA VAL A 191 8.57 1.27 -10.62
C VAL A 191 8.46 1.67 -12.08
N GLU A 192 9.09 0.92 -12.94
CA GLU A 192 9.17 1.22 -14.37
C GLU A 192 7.85 0.92 -15.08
N GLN A 193 7.61 1.66 -16.17
CA GLN A 193 6.50 1.36 -17.07
C GLN A 193 6.84 0.14 -17.92
N ALA A 194 5.99 -0.90 -17.85
CA ALA A 194 6.12 -2.07 -18.68
C ALA A 194 4.76 -2.68 -19.02
N MET A 195 4.65 -3.24 -20.22
CA MET A 195 3.41 -3.88 -20.70
C MET A 195 2.99 -5.06 -19.83
N ASN A 196 3.95 -5.77 -19.24
CA ASN A 196 3.70 -6.93 -18.38
C ASN A 196 2.94 -6.55 -17.12
N MET A 197 3.04 -5.30 -16.66
CA MET A 197 2.33 -4.79 -15.49
C MET A 197 0.80 -4.76 -15.67
N GLN A 198 0.32 -4.82 -16.91
CA GLN A 198 -1.12 -4.89 -17.20
C GLN A 198 -1.65 -6.33 -17.20
N ARG A 199 -0.76 -7.33 -17.27
CA ARG A 199 -1.09 -8.75 -17.35
C ARG A 199 -0.90 -9.48 -16.01
N TYR A 200 -1.05 -8.75 -14.89
CA TYR A 200 -0.98 -9.35 -13.57
C TYR A 200 -2.21 -10.22 -13.28
N ASN A 201 -2.03 -11.20 -12.41
CA ASN A 201 -3.11 -11.97 -11.79
C ASN A 201 -3.07 -11.80 -10.26
N THR A 202 -4.05 -12.37 -9.58
CA THR A 202 -4.16 -12.30 -8.12
C THR A 202 -3.59 -13.56 -7.42
N LEU A 203 -2.99 -14.49 -8.16
CA LEU A 203 -2.57 -15.78 -7.66
C LEU A 203 -1.05 -15.90 -7.48
N SER A 204 -0.27 -15.18 -8.29
CA SER A 204 1.18 -15.25 -8.22
C SER A 204 1.87 -14.00 -8.76
N LEU A 205 3.10 -13.76 -8.29
CA LEU A 205 4.00 -12.76 -8.88
C LEU A 205 4.91 -13.46 -9.89
N ILE A 206 4.79 -13.10 -11.16
CA ILE A 206 5.64 -13.67 -12.20
C ILE A 206 7.00 -12.96 -12.27
N ALA A 207 8.05 -13.70 -12.66
CA ALA A 207 9.44 -13.21 -12.64
C ALA A 207 9.67 -11.88 -13.37
N ASN A 208 8.97 -11.62 -14.47
CA ASN A 208 9.11 -10.37 -15.22
C ASN A 208 8.46 -9.17 -14.49
N GLN A 209 7.43 -9.40 -13.67
CA GLN A 209 6.82 -8.37 -12.84
C GLN A 209 7.68 -8.13 -11.59
N ASP A 210 8.20 -9.19 -10.98
CA ASP A 210 9.09 -9.11 -9.84
C ASP A 210 10.33 -8.25 -10.13
N LYS A 211 10.97 -8.43 -11.27
CA LYS A 211 12.09 -7.56 -11.69
C LYS A 211 11.76 -6.07 -11.73
N ILE A 212 10.48 -5.71 -11.98
CA ILE A 212 10.02 -4.32 -12.12
C ILE A 212 9.63 -3.75 -10.75
N VAL A 213 8.87 -4.49 -9.96
CA VAL A 213 8.36 -4.01 -8.67
C VAL A 213 9.27 -4.38 -7.50
N GLY A 214 10.07 -5.44 -7.64
CA GLY A 214 10.90 -6.00 -6.58
C GLY A 214 11.75 -4.97 -5.86
N PRO A 215 12.51 -4.10 -6.55
CA PRO A 215 13.31 -3.09 -5.85
C PRO A 215 12.50 -2.17 -4.91
N ALA A 216 11.28 -1.78 -5.31
CA ALA A 216 10.39 -0.97 -4.48
C ALA A 216 9.77 -1.80 -3.36
N PHE A 217 9.35 -3.03 -3.66
CA PHE A 217 8.71 -3.93 -2.69
C PHE A 217 9.69 -4.45 -1.64
N ASP A 218 10.93 -4.78 -2.04
CA ASP A 218 12.00 -5.13 -1.10
C ASP A 218 12.31 -3.97 -0.14
N TYR A 219 12.33 -2.73 -0.65
CA TYR A 219 12.52 -1.55 0.19
C TYR A 219 11.40 -1.42 1.23
N ILE A 220 10.12 -1.54 0.81
CA ILE A 220 8.96 -1.49 1.71
C ILE A 220 9.03 -2.65 2.72
N TYR A 221 9.27 -3.87 2.23
CA TYR A 221 9.34 -5.07 3.06
C TYR A 221 10.40 -4.97 4.15
N LYS A 222 11.62 -4.58 3.79
CA LYS A 222 12.72 -4.42 4.73
C LYS A 222 12.42 -3.34 5.77
N THR A 223 11.88 -2.21 5.34
CA THR A 223 11.54 -1.11 6.26
C THR A 223 10.47 -1.52 7.28
N ILE A 224 9.47 -2.30 6.86
CA ILE A 224 8.37 -2.70 7.74
C ILE A 224 8.74 -3.89 8.62
N PHE A 225 9.36 -4.94 8.04
CA PHE A 225 9.46 -6.23 8.70
C PHE A 225 10.88 -6.60 9.18
N GLU A 226 11.94 -5.98 8.64
CA GLU A 226 13.31 -6.31 9.02
C GLU A 226 13.88 -5.28 10.01
N ASN A 227 13.56 -3.99 9.86
CA ASN A 227 14.01 -2.96 10.81
C ASN A 227 13.29 -3.04 12.18
N GLU A 228 12.11 -3.67 12.26
CA GLU A 228 11.48 -3.95 13.55
C GLU A 228 12.20 -5.06 14.32
N LEU A 229 12.67 -6.09 13.63
CA LEU A 229 13.44 -7.18 14.24
C LEU A 229 14.76 -6.68 14.84
N GLU A 230 15.43 -5.72 14.20
CA GLU A 230 16.65 -5.11 14.75
C GLU A 230 16.38 -4.24 15.99
N LYS A 231 15.19 -3.64 16.13
CA LYS A 231 14.81 -2.87 17.32
C LYS A 231 14.46 -3.77 18.50
N GLU A 232 13.79 -4.90 18.26
CA GLU A 232 13.44 -5.86 19.30
C GLU A 232 14.69 -6.58 19.84
N THR A 233 15.63 -6.99 18.98
CA THR A 233 16.89 -7.62 19.40
C THR A 233 17.80 -6.69 20.18
N ASN A 234 17.85 -5.41 19.84
CA ASN A 234 18.66 -4.42 20.58
C ASN A 234 18.04 -4.02 21.93
N SER A 235 16.71 -4.14 22.10
CA SER A 235 16.06 -3.87 23.38
C SER A 235 16.21 -5.02 24.41
N GLU A 236 16.42 -6.26 23.95
CA GLU A 236 16.69 -7.40 24.85
C GLU A 236 18.16 -7.46 25.32
N ASP A 237 19.10 -6.87 24.59
CA ASP A 237 20.51 -6.80 24.98
C ASP A 237 20.81 -5.65 25.95
N ASP A 238 20.00 -4.61 26.02
CA ASP A 238 20.13 -3.50 26.98
C ASP A 238 19.50 -3.80 28.35
N GLU A 239 18.78 -4.91 28.53
CA GLU A 239 18.21 -5.35 29.82
C GLU A 239 19.03 -6.46 30.53
N LYS A 240 20.22 -6.78 30.04
CA LYS A 240 21.15 -7.73 30.68
C LYS A 240 22.38 -7.02 31.22
#